data_feb61ec5bc8285d1d24984b191d57314
#
_entry.id   feb61ec5bc8285d1d24984b191d57314
#
_cell.length_a   1.000
_cell.length_b   1.000
_cell.length_c   1.000
_cell.angle_alpha   90.00
_cell.angle_beta   90.00
_cell.angle_gamma   90.00
#
_symmetry.space_group_name_H-M   'P 1'
#
loop_
_entity.id
_entity.type
_entity.pdbx_description
1 polymer ?
#
loop_
_entity_poly.entity_id
_entity_poly.type
_entity_poly.pdbx_seq_one_letter_code
_entity_poly.pdbx_strand_id
1 'polypeptide(L)'
;MEQRRDIENTKPACRLILASASPRRRELLERIGLKPEIHPSTLEENPLCTEPAQVVMELAGQKARDVMAQVREEARTTGIPFSGIIIGSDTVVSVDDEILGKPADRDEALEMIGRIQGRSHRVYTGVAILTEDRESCFAVETRVDVYPMSDAEIEAYVAVSYTH
;
A
#
# COMPACT_ATOMS: atom_id res chain seq x y z
N MET A 1 56.00 12.39 -0.66
CA MET A 1 55.04 11.78 0.29
C MET A 1 53.64 12.01 -0.26
N GLU A 2 53.15 11.04 -0.96
CA GLU A 2 51.84 11.08 -1.62
C GLU A 2 50.82 10.45 -0.68
N GLN A 3 49.94 11.28 -0.11
CA GLN A 3 48.83 10.81 0.70
C GLN A 3 47.81 10.15 -0.22
N ARG A 4 47.80 8.82 -0.27
CA ARG A 4 46.68 8.04 -0.81
C ARG A 4 45.47 8.35 0.07
N ARG A 5 44.50 9.09 -0.47
CA ARG A 5 43.17 9.14 0.08
C ARG A 5 42.55 7.78 -0.17
N ASP A 6 42.44 6.99 0.89
CA ASP A 6 41.60 5.80 0.92
C ASP A 6 40.15 6.29 0.71
N ILE A 7 39.68 6.21 -0.51
CA ILE A 7 38.26 6.30 -0.80
C ILE A 7 37.68 4.97 -0.29
N GLU A 8 37.26 4.97 0.97
CA GLU A 8 36.42 3.89 1.49
C GLU A 8 35.23 3.75 0.52
N ASN A 9 35.25 2.69 -0.26
CA ASN A 9 34.16 2.28 -1.13
C ASN A 9 33.04 1.73 -0.25
N THR A 10 32.40 2.60 0.53
CA THR A 10 31.23 2.26 1.34
C THR A 10 30.08 2.04 0.37
N LYS A 11 29.84 0.77 0.05
CA LYS A 11 28.64 0.34 -0.68
C LYS A 11 27.42 0.95 0.05
N PRO A 12 26.56 1.71 -0.65
CA PRO A 12 25.42 2.33 0.02
C PRO A 12 24.59 1.25 0.74
N ALA A 13 24.16 1.57 1.96
CA ALA A 13 23.33 0.66 2.75
C ALA A 13 22.05 0.35 1.98
N CYS A 14 21.68 -0.93 1.94
CA CYS A 14 20.43 -1.35 1.27
C CYS A 14 19.23 -0.80 2.03
N ARG A 15 18.52 0.14 1.43
CA ARG A 15 17.31 0.77 1.99
C ARG A 15 16.09 -0.10 1.72
N LEU A 16 15.18 -0.20 2.68
CA LEU A 16 13.85 -0.76 2.50
C LEU A 16 12.84 0.36 2.69
N ILE A 17 12.09 0.67 1.65
CA ILE A 17 11.13 1.78 1.65
C ILE A 17 9.71 1.23 1.46
N LEU A 18 8.77 1.69 2.28
CA LEU A 18 7.34 1.42 2.12
C LEU A 18 6.65 2.66 1.54
N ALA A 19 6.14 2.52 0.31
CA ALA A 19 5.39 3.55 -0.40
C ALA A 19 3.93 3.64 0.08
N SER A 20 3.73 3.73 1.41
CA SER A 20 2.39 3.78 2.01
C SER A 20 2.44 4.46 3.38
N ALA A 21 1.43 5.29 3.67
CA ALA A 21 1.23 5.89 4.99
C ALA A 21 0.50 4.96 5.98
N SER A 22 0.05 3.77 5.55
CA SER A 22 -0.75 2.86 6.38
C SER A 22 0.06 2.31 7.56
N PRO A 23 -0.32 2.61 8.84
CA PRO A 23 0.34 2.05 10.01
C PRO A 23 0.30 0.53 10.04
N ARG A 24 -0.82 -0.07 9.60
CA ARG A 24 -1.01 -1.53 9.56
C ARG A 24 0.01 -2.21 8.64
N ARG A 25 0.29 -1.64 7.47
CA ARG A 25 1.30 -2.20 6.54
C ARG A 25 2.70 -2.14 7.13
N ARG A 26 3.03 -1.02 7.80
CA ARG A 26 4.29 -0.89 8.54
C ARG A 26 4.41 -1.96 9.62
N GLU A 27 3.39 -2.10 10.48
CA GLU A 27 3.37 -3.10 11.55
C GLU A 27 3.52 -4.53 11.03
N LEU A 28 2.92 -4.87 9.90
CA LEU A 28 3.06 -6.20 9.29
C LEU A 28 4.51 -6.48 8.87
N LEU A 29 5.21 -5.52 8.29
CA LEU A 29 6.62 -5.64 7.95
C LEU A 29 7.50 -5.75 9.21
N GLU A 30 7.22 -4.93 10.23
CA GLU A 30 7.94 -4.97 11.51
C GLU A 30 7.79 -6.31 12.24
N ARG A 31 6.61 -6.95 12.17
CA ARG A 31 6.37 -8.29 12.74
C ARG A 31 7.24 -9.39 12.14
N ILE A 32 7.66 -9.25 10.90
CA ILE A 32 8.58 -10.18 10.24
C ILE A 32 10.04 -9.72 10.30
N GLY A 33 10.34 -8.72 11.14
CA GLY A 33 11.70 -8.23 11.39
C GLY A 33 12.20 -7.20 10.38
N LEU A 34 11.36 -6.69 9.48
CA LEU A 34 11.70 -5.64 8.53
C LEU A 34 11.37 -4.27 9.11
N LYS A 35 12.27 -3.31 8.93
CA LYS A 35 12.08 -1.92 9.39
C LYS A 35 12.14 -0.98 8.18
N PRO A 36 11.00 -0.73 7.52
CA PRO A 36 10.98 0.13 6.36
C PRO A 36 11.07 1.62 6.74
N GLU A 37 11.71 2.39 5.87
CA GLU A 37 11.51 3.83 5.80
C GLU A 37 10.12 4.10 5.21
N ILE A 38 9.38 5.06 5.73
CA ILE A 38 8.02 5.38 5.29
C ILE A 38 8.06 6.58 4.35
N HIS A 39 7.78 6.33 3.08
CA HIS A 39 7.68 7.35 2.03
C HIS A 39 6.34 7.19 1.30
N PRO A 40 5.26 7.83 1.76
CA PRO A 40 3.97 7.74 1.08
C PRO A 40 4.04 8.29 -0.33
N SER A 41 3.39 7.61 -1.27
CA SER A 41 3.15 8.18 -2.60
C SER A 41 2.22 9.38 -2.51
N THR A 42 2.48 10.39 -3.34
CA THR A 42 1.69 11.62 -3.45
C THR A 42 0.78 11.62 -4.69
N LEU A 43 0.80 10.57 -5.50
CA LEU A 43 -0.03 10.44 -6.69
C LEU A 43 -1.50 10.25 -6.33
N GLU A 44 -2.37 10.85 -7.14
CA GLU A 44 -3.79 10.54 -7.14
C GLU A 44 -4.01 9.12 -7.67
N GLU A 45 -4.88 8.38 -7.00
CA GLU A 45 -5.23 7.02 -7.37
C GLU A 45 -6.19 7.04 -8.57
N ASN A 46 -5.72 6.65 -9.74
CA ASN A 46 -6.50 6.69 -10.98
C ASN A 46 -6.26 5.40 -11.81
N PRO A 47 -6.82 4.26 -11.36
CA PRO A 47 -6.63 3.00 -12.05
C PRO A 47 -7.37 2.98 -13.38
N LEU A 48 -6.75 2.39 -14.39
CA LEU A 48 -7.37 2.16 -15.71
C LEU A 48 -8.10 0.82 -15.77
N CYS A 49 -7.67 -0.13 -14.94
CA CYS A 49 -8.30 -1.44 -14.80
C CYS A 49 -9.59 -1.34 -13.97
N THR A 50 -10.48 -2.31 -14.18
CA THR A 50 -11.76 -2.43 -13.42
C THR A 50 -11.84 -3.75 -12.64
N GLU A 51 -11.05 -4.75 -13.03
CA GLU A 51 -11.00 -6.04 -12.34
C GLU A 51 -10.21 -5.86 -11.02
N PRO A 52 -10.78 -6.27 -9.86
CA PRO A 52 -10.22 -5.95 -8.53
C PRO A 52 -8.74 -6.33 -8.33
N ALA A 53 -8.32 -7.52 -8.79
CA ALA A 53 -6.93 -7.94 -8.65
C ALA A 53 -5.99 -7.08 -9.51
N GLN A 54 -6.42 -6.68 -10.71
CA GLN A 54 -5.63 -5.80 -11.58
C GLN A 54 -5.57 -4.38 -11.04
N VAL A 55 -6.67 -3.87 -10.49
CA VAL A 55 -6.73 -2.54 -9.85
C VAL A 55 -5.70 -2.43 -8.74
N VAL A 56 -5.68 -3.39 -7.82
CA VAL A 56 -4.73 -3.32 -6.68
C VAL A 56 -3.29 -3.49 -7.11
N MET A 57 -3.00 -4.29 -8.14
CA MET A 57 -1.65 -4.41 -8.69
C MET A 57 -1.21 -3.11 -9.37
N GLU A 58 -2.10 -2.51 -10.16
CA GLU A 58 -1.83 -1.24 -10.84
C GLU A 58 -1.53 -0.13 -9.83
N LEU A 59 -2.40 0.05 -8.82
CA LEU A 59 -2.24 1.07 -7.77
C LEU A 59 -0.97 0.82 -6.93
N ALA A 60 -0.68 -0.43 -6.56
CA ALA A 60 0.54 -0.78 -5.86
C ALA A 60 1.79 -0.42 -6.67
N GLY A 61 1.79 -0.73 -7.98
CA GLY A 61 2.86 -0.38 -8.91
C GLY A 61 3.02 1.13 -9.08
N GLN A 62 1.93 1.86 -9.25
CA GLN A 62 1.95 3.33 -9.37
C GLN A 62 2.59 3.97 -8.12
N LYS A 63 2.18 3.56 -6.92
CA LYS A 63 2.75 4.06 -5.65
C LYS A 63 4.25 3.77 -5.53
N ALA A 64 4.67 2.56 -5.86
CA ALA A 64 6.08 2.20 -5.78
C ALA A 64 6.94 2.95 -6.82
N ARG A 65 6.44 3.13 -8.05
CA ARG A 65 7.13 3.89 -9.10
C ARG A 65 7.24 5.38 -8.79
N ASP A 66 6.20 5.98 -8.17
CA ASP A 66 6.25 7.36 -7.70
C ASP A 66 7.38 7.56 -6.70
N VAL A 67 7.45 6.72 -5.67
CA VAL A 67 8.51 6.78 -4.67
C VAL A 67 9.89 6.48 -5.28
N MET A 68 9.99 5.57 -6.26
CA MET A 68 11.23 5.34 -7.01
C MET A 68 11.69 6.61 -7.73
N ALA A 69 10.79 7.36 -8.33
CA ALA A 69 11.12 8.64 -8.97
C ALA A 69 11.64 9.66 -7.95
N GLN A 70 11.04 9.72 -6.76
CA GLN A 70 11.47 10.62 -5.68
C GLN A 70 12.87 10.28 -5.18
N VAL A 71 13.16 9.01 -4.91
CA VAL A 71 14.50 8.60 -4.41
C VAL A 71 15.59 8.73 -5.50
N ARG A 72 15.24 8.59 -6.77
CA ARG A 72 16.16 8.88 -7.88
C ARG A 72 16.51 10.35 -7.98
N GLU A 73 15.56 11.22 -7.72
CA GLU A 73 15.82 12.67 -7.69
C GLU A 73 16.67 13.05 -6.46
N GLU A 74 16.40 12.45 -5.30
CA GLU A 74 17.26 12.56 -4.12
C GLU A 74 18.70 12.12 -4.44
N ALA A 75 18.87 10.98 -5.11
CA ALA A 75 20.18 10.48 -5.52
C ALA A 75 20.94 11.43 -6.47
N ARG A 76 20.23 12.08 -7.40
CA ARG A 76 20.83 13.11 -8.27
C ARG A 76 21.33 14.33 -7.50
N THR A 77 20.55 14.76 -6.51
CA THR A 77 20.86 15.95 -5.70
C THR A 77 22.02 15.67 -4.73
N THR A 78 22.03 14.50 -4.11
CA THR A 78 23.04 14.14 -3.09
C THR A 78 24.31 13.52 -3.70
N GLY A 79 24.24 13.04 -4.93
CA GLY A 79 25.30 12.25 -5.56
C GLY A 79 25.45 10.83 -5.02
N ILE A 80 24.53 10.37 -4.16
CA ILE A 80 24.54 9.04 -3.56
C ILE A 80 23.52 8.17 -4.30
N PRO A 81 23.94 7.13 -5.04
CA PRO A 81 23.01 6.26 -5.76
C PRO A 81 22.02 5.56 -4.82
N PHE A 82 20.78 5.42 -5.25
CA PHE A 82 19.84 4.58 -4.53
C PHE A 82 20.28 3.11 -4.59
N SER A 83 20.19 2.41 -3.47
CA SER A 83 20.38 0.96 -3.39
C SER A 83 19.37 0.42 -2.40
N GLY A 84 18.41 -0.35 -2.88
CA GLY A 84 17.36 -0.85 -1.99
C GLY A 84 16.16 -1.43 -2.68
N ILE A 85 15.10 -1.59 -1.88
CA ILE A 85 13.80 -2.15 -2.27
C ILE A 85 12.73 -1.15 -1.90
N ILE A 86 11.80 -0.90 -2.83
CA ILE A 86 10.59 -0.13 -2.58
C ILE A 86 9.40 -1.09 -2.64
N ILE A 87 8.55 -1.05 -1.62
CA ILE A 87 7.31 -1.82 -1.54
C ILE A 87 6.13 -0.86 -1.67
N GLY A 88 5.35 -1.00 -2.75
CA GLY A 88 4.04 -0.41 -2.90
C GLY A 88 2.95 -1.41 -2.56
N SER A 89 1.83 -0.96 -2.04
CA SER A 89 0.69 -1.82 -1.78
C SER A 89 -0.62 -1.04 -1.84
N ASP A 90 -1.67 -1.74 -2.31
CA ASP A 90 -3.04 -1.26 -2.29
C ASP A 90 -4.01 -2.35 -1.87
N THR A 91 -5.21 -1.97 -1.39
CA THR A 91 -6.22 -2.93 -0.94
C THR A 91 -7.60 -2.41 -1.28
N VAL A 92 -8.42 -3.26 -1.90
CA VAL A 92 -9.83 -2.98 -2.18
C VAL A 92 -10.74 -4.08 -1.64
N VAL A 93 -11.96 -3.70 -1.30
CA VAL A 93 -13.05 -4.62 -0.96
C VAL A 93 -13.93 -4.78 -2.20
N SER A 94 -14.32 -6.00 -2.52
CA SER A 94 -15.21 -6.29 -3.64
C SER A 94 -16.42 -7.12 -3.18
N VAL A 95 -17.62 -6.68 -3.56
CA VAL A 95 -18.89 -7.35 -3.33
C VAL A 95 -19.61 -7.46 -4.65
N ASP A 96 -20.05 -8.67 -5.02
CA ASP A 96 -20.74 -8.92 -6.31
C ASP A 96 -19.96 -8.39 -7.52
N ASP A 97 -18.62 -8.58 -7.49
CA ASP A 97 -17.66 -8.11 -8.49
C ASP A 97 -17.53 -6.57 -8.62
N GLU A 98 -18.19 -5.83 -7.73
CA GLU A 98 -18.09 -4.37 -7.64
C GLU A 98 -17.10 -3.96 -6.55
N ILE A 99 -16.19 -3.04 -6.86
CA ILE A 99 -15.25 -2.50 -5.88
C ILE A 99 -15.96 -1.48 -5.02
N LEU A 100 -15.92 -1.68 -3.70
CA LEU A 100 -16.34 -0.66 -2.73
C LEU A 100 -15.21 0.33 -2.50
N GLY A 101 -15.45 1.60 -2.85
CA GLY A 101 -14.53 2.70 -2.61
C GLY A 101 -14.42 3.11 -1.14
N LYS A 102 -13.82 4.26 -0.90
CA LYS A 102 -13.88 4.91 0.41
C LYS A 102 -15.22 5.66 0.50
N PRO A 103 -15.99 5.49 1.58
CA PRO A 103 -17.24 6.20 1.72
C PRO A 103 -16.98 7.72 1.82
N ALA A 104 -17.78 8.51 1.10
CA ALA A 104 -17.69 9.96 1.13
C ALA A 104 -18.24 10.55 2.44
N ASP A 105 -19.24 9.89 3.01
CA ASP A 105 -19.87 10.31 4.26
C ASP A 105 -20.35 9.11 5.10
N ARG A 106 -21.01 9.43 6.24
CA ARG A 106 -21.52 8.43 7.17
C ARG A 106 -22.62 7.55 6.55
N ASP A 107 -23.48 8.15 5.74
CA ASP A 107 -24.63 7.43 5.17
C ASP A 107 -24.15 6.41 4.14
N GLU A 108 -23.20 6.77 3.30
CA GLU A 108 -22.54 5.84 2.38
C GLU A 108 -21.79 4.73 3.13
N ALA A 109 -21.14 5.04 4.26
CA ALA A 109 -20.51 4.03 5.11
C ALA A 109 -21.52 3.03 5.69
N LEU A 110 -22.68 3.49 6.15
CA LEU A 110 -23.76 2.63 6.63
C LEU A 110 -24.28 1.71 5.53
N GLU A 111 -24.47 2.24 4.33
CA GLU A 111 -24.88 1.45 3.17
C GLU A 111 -23.84 0.39 2.81
N MET A 112 -22.54 0.75 2.76
CA MET A 112 -21.44 -0.18 2.46
C MET A 112 -21.38 -1.32 3.49
N ILE A 113 -21.49 -1.04 4.78
CA ILE A 113 -21.52 -2.09 5.81
C ILE A 113 -22.78 -2.93 5.67
N GLY A 114 -23.93 -2.33 5.36
CA GLY A 114 -25.18 -3.04 5.05
C GLY A 114 -25.04 -4.03 3.89
N ARG A 115 -24.24 -3.70 2.88
CA ARG A 115 -23.97 -4.58 1.73
C ARG A 115 -23.11 -5.80 2.05
N ILE A 116 -22.23 -5.72 3.04
CA ILE A 116 -21.29 -6.80 3.39
C ILE A 116 -21.72 -7.63 4.59
N GLN A 117 -22.62 -7.12 5.45
CA GLN A 117 -23.07 -7.83 6.64
C GLN A 117 -23.86 -9.10 6.28
N GLY A 118 -23.74 -10.15 7.09
CA GLY A 118 -24.46 -11.40 6.92
C GLY A 118 -24.09 -12.22 5.68
N ARG A 119 -22.98 -11.88 4.99
CA ARG A 119 -22.59 -12.54 3.75
C ARG A 119 -21.06 -12.53 3.55
N SER A 120 -20.63 -13.25 2.51
CA SER A 120 -19.22 -13.23 2.09
C SER A 120 -18.94 -12.07 1.15
N HIS A 121 -17.74 -11.52 1.25
CA HIS A 121 -17.15 -10.62 0.26
C HIS A 121 -15.68 -10.97 0.03
N ARG A 122 -15.02 -10.31 -0.91
CA ARG A 122 -13.60 -10.50 -1.22
C ARG A 122 -12.82 -9.24 -0.90
N VAL A 123 -11.60 -9.44 -0.41
CA VAL A 123 -10.62 -8.38 -0.20
C VAL A 123 -9.41 -8.72 -1.06
N TYR A 124 -9.03 -7.80 -1.92
CA TYR A 124 -7.85 -7.93 -2.76
C TYR A 124 -6.76 -7.00 -2.25
N THR A 125 -5.55 -7.54 -2.10
CA THR A 125 -4.37 -6.76 -1.75
C THR A 125 -3.31 -6.93 -2.83
N GLY A 126 -2.96 -5.84 -3.48
CA GLY A 126 -1.87 -5.76 -4.43
C GLY A 126 -0.57 -5.38 -3.73
N VAL A 127 0.52 -5.98 -4.19
CA VAL A 127 1.88 -5.66 -3.75
C VAL A 127 2.77 -5.51 -4.96
N ALA A 128 3.53 -4.41 -5.00
CA ALA A 128 4.59 -4.18 -5.97
C ALA A 128 5.93 -4.06 -5.24
N ILE A 129 6.93 -4.76 -5.74
CA ILE A 129 8.29 -4.75 -5.21
C ILE A 129 9.21 -4.25 -6.32
N LEU A 130 9.84 -3.12 -6.09
CA LEU A 130 10.75 -2.48 -7.04
C LEU A 130 12.17 -2.43 -6.51
N THR A 131 13.12 -2.72 -7.38
CA THR A 131 14.53 -2.38 -7.25
C THR A 131 14.93 -1.48 -8.42
N GLU A 132 16.20 -1.06 -8.51
CA GLU A 132 16.69 -0.29 -9.67
C GLU A 132 16.44 -1.01 -11.02
N ASP A 133 16.54 -2.34 -11.03
CA ASP A 133 16.58 -3.13 -12.26
C ASP A 133 15.35 -4.03 -12.46
N ARG A 134 14.50 -4.19 -11.44
CA ARG A 134 13.40 -5.16 -11.45
C ARG A 134 12.14 -4.62 -10.83
N GLU A 135 11.03 -5.00 -11.41
CA GLU A 135 9.69 -4.82 -10.86
C GLU A 135 8.99 -6.18 -10.80
N SER A 136 8.36 -6.47 -9.66
CA SER A 136 7.48 -7.62 -9.48
C SER A 136 6.19 -7.14 -8.85
N CYS A 137 5.06 -7.61 -9.38
CA CYS A 137 3.74 -7.25 -8.89
C CYS A 137 2.84 -8.49 -8.79
N PHE A 138 2.07 -8.58 -7.72
CA PHE A 138 1.12 -9.66 -7.51
C PHE A 138 -0.06 -9.18 -6.67
N ALA A 139 -1.17 -9.93 -6.72
CA ALA A 139 -2.33 -9.72 -5.88
C ALA A 139 -2.66 -10.97 -5.07
N VAL A 140 -3.21 -10.76 -3.89
CA VAL A 140 -3.76 -11.81 -3.03
C VAL A 140 -5.23 -11.55 -2.81
N GLU A 141 -6.06 -12.55 -3.07
CA GLU A 141 -7.48 -12.55 -2.76
C GLU A 141 -7.70 -13.20 -1.38
N THR A 142 -8.52 -12.56 -0.56
CA THR A 142 -8.98 -13.10 0.72
C THR A 142 -10.50 -13.08 0.75
N ARG A 143 -11.13 -14.23 0.98
CA ARG A 143 -12.55 -14.28 1.27
C ARG A 143 -12.78 -13.93 2.74
N VAL A 144 -13.75 -13.05 2.97
CA VAL A 144 -14.18 -12.63 4.30
C VAL A 144 -15.65 -12.94 4.48
N ASP A 145 -16.02 -13.68 5.51
CA ASP A 145 -17.39 -13.97 5.88
C ASP A 145 -17.76 -13.09 7.09
N VAL A 146 -18.81 -12.29 6.95
CA VAL A 146 -19.28 -11.36 7.99
C VAL A 146 -20.55 -11.92 8.61
N TYR A 147 -20.60 -11.95 9.94
CA TYR A 147 -21.81 -12.32 10.66
C TYR A 147 -22.94 -11.31 10.40
N PRO A 148 -24.22 -11.76 10.46
CA PRO A 148 -25.35 -10.84 10.42
C PRO A 148 -25.24 -9.80 11.54
N MET A 149 -25.50 -8.54 11.18
CA MET A 149 -25.51 -7.40 12.11
C MET A 149 -26.88 -6.74 12.09
N SER A 150 -27.35 -6.31 13.24
CA SER A 150 -28.51 -5.41 13.35
C SER A 150 -28.14 -4.00 12.92
N ASP A 151 -29.14 -3.18 12.59
CA ASP A 151 -28.93 -1.75 12.25
C ASP A 151 -28.17 -1.00 13.35
N ALA A 152 -28.49 -1.28 14.63
CA ALA A 152 -27.80 -0.68 15.76
C ALA A 152 -26.30 -1.06 15.85
N GLU A 153 -25.96 -2.31 15.50
CA GLU A 153 -24.56 -2.75 15.45
C GLU A 153 -23.81 -2.13 14.27
N ILE A 154 -24.47 -1.99 13.11
CA ILE A 154 -23.88 -1.29 11.95
C ILE A 154 -23.61 0.18 12.30
N GLU A 155 -24.58 0.87 12.91
CA GLU A 155 -24.42 2.26 13.36
C GLU A 155 -23.27 2.42 14.36
N ALA A 156 -23.16 1.51 15.34
CA ALA A 156 -22.09 1.54 16.33
C ALA A 156 -20.71 1.30 15.67
N TYR A 157 -20.62 0.37 14.71
CA TYR A 157 -19.40 0.07 13.98
C TYR A 157 -18.91 1.29 13.18
N VAL A 158 -19.82 1.91 12.42
CA VAL A 158 -19.51 3.10 11.62
C VAL A 158 -19.10 4.27 12.52
N ALA A 159 -19.77 4.49 13.65
CA ALA A 159 -19.42 5.56 14.59
C ALA A 159 -17.98 5.43 15.10
N VAL A 160 -17.52 4.22 15.43
CA VAL A 160 -16.13 3.98 15.87
C VAL A 160 -15.12 4.16 14.73
N SER A 161 -15.47 3.73 13.52
CA SER A 161 -14.57 3.80 12.35
C SER A 161 -14.31 5.23 11.87
N TYR A 162 -15.26 6.15 12.09
CA TYR A 162 -15.14 7.57 11.73
C TYR A 162 -14.36 8.42 12.75
N THR A 163 -14.08 7.88 13.94
CA THR A 163 -13.34 8.61 14.98
C THR A 163 -11.83 8.37 14.95
N HIS A 164 -11.36 7.56 14.01
CA HIS A 164 -9.96 7.20 13.78
C HIS A 164 -9.60 7.33 12.30
#